data_2d67dc6ecb730b935522e5d95cb876b7
#
_entry.id   2d67dc6ecb730b935522e5d95cb876b7
#
_cell.length_a   1.000
_cell.length_b   1.000
_cell.length_c   1.000
_cell.angle_alpha   90.00
_cell.angle_beta   90.00
_cell.angle_gamma   90.00
#
_symmetry.space_group_name_H-M   'P 1'
#
loop_
_entity.id
_entity.type
_entity.pdbx_description
1 polymer ?
#
loop_
_entity_poly.entity_id
_entity_poly.type
_entity_poly.pdbx_seq_one_letter_code
_entity_poly.pdbx_strand_id
1 'polypeptide(L)'
;MTFDERHQRQGFAFEALRGAIELLFTTFNKHRLVATVDARNEAAAGLLEKLGFRREAHFHKNIFFKGEWGDEYAYALLRSEWK
;
A
#
# COMPACT_ATOMS: atom_id res chain seq x y z
N MET A 1 -16.76 7.74 -16.86
CA MET A 1 -16.38 7.90 -15.46
C MET A 1 -15.87 9.31 -15.21
N THR A 2 -16.44 9.97 -14.26
CA THR A 2 -16.09 11.34 -13.98
C THR A 2 -14.88 11.43 -13.06
N PHE A 3 -14.30 12.61 -12.97
CA PHE A 3 -13.21 12.88 -12.07
C PHE A 3 -13.64 12.67 -10.61
N ASP A 4 -14.86 13.03 -10.28
CA ASP A 4 -15.40 12.88 -8.94
C ASP A 4 -15.50 11.42 -8.52
N GLU A 5 -15.87 10.55 -9.45
CA GLU A 5 -15.90 9.12 -9.19
C GLU A 5 -14.51 8.59 -8.86
N ARG A 6 -13.51 9.12 -9.54
CA ARG A 6 -12.13 8.70 -9.29
C ARG A 6 -11.69 9.11 -7.89
N HIS A 7 -12.09 10.29 -7.45
CA HIS A 7 -11.83 10.75 -6.10
C HIS A 7 -12.52 9.85 -5.07
N GLN A 8 -13.78 9.52 -5.34
CA GLN A 8 -14.55 8.64 -4.46
C GLN A 8 -13.91 7.26 -4.36
N ARG A 9 -13.38 6.77 -5.48
CA ARG A 9 -12.70 5.47 -5.48
C ARG A 9 -11.49 5.45 -4.56
N GLN A 10 -10.75 6.55 -4.52
CA GLN A 10 -9.61 6.65 -3.62
C GLN A 10 -10.05 6.61 -2.17
N GLY A 11 -11.15 7.27 -1.85
CA GLY A 11 -11.73 7.22 -0.53
C GLY A 11 -12.19 5.82 -0.15
N PHE A 12 -12.86 5.15 -1.08
CA PHE A 12 -13.31 3.77 -0.87
C PHE A 12 -12.13 2.83 -0.70
N ALA A 13 -11.07 3.00 -1.50
CA ALA A 13 -9.90 2.15 -1.39
C ALA A 13 -9.26 2.29 -0.01
N PHE A 14 -9.16 3.50 0.48
CA PHE A 14 -8.60 3.77 1.80
C PHE A 14 -9.43 3.10 2.90
N GLU A 15 -10.74 3.28 2.84
CA GLU A 15 -11.66 2.71 3.81
C GLU A 15 -11.64 1.18 3.77
N ALA A 16 -11.67 0.62 2.56
CA ALA A 16 -11.66 -0.82 2.39
C ALA A 16 -10.37 -1.43 2.91
N LEU A 17 -9.23 -0.79 2.63
CA LEU A 17 -7.94 -1.26 3.11
C LEU A 17 -7.83 -1.15 4.62
N ARG A 18 -8.34 -0.08 5.20
CA ARG A 18 -8.37 0.05 6.66
C ARG A 18 -9.13 -1.09 7.30
N GLY A 19 -10.31 -1.40 6.74
CA GLY A 19 -11.12 -2.50 7.24
C GLY A 19 -10.42 -3.85 7.09
N ALA A 20 -9.77 -4.07 5.95
CA ALA A 20 -9.04 -5.31 5.72
C ALA A 20 -7.86 -5.46 6.68
N ILE A 21 -7.12 -4.39 6.91
CA ILE A 21 -5.98 -4.39 7.83
C ILE A 21 -6.46 -4.68 9.24
N GLU A 22 -7.53 -4.02 9.67
CA GLU A 22 -8.13 -4.26 10.97
C GLU A 22 -8.48 -5.73 11.15
N LEU A 23 -9.12 -6.31 10.13
CA LEU A 23 -9.51 -7.71 10.15
C LEU A 23 -8.31 -8.63 10.24
N LEU A 24 -7.26 -8.33 9.49
CA LEU A 24 -6.06 -9.15 9.49
C LEU A 24 -5.38 -9.12 10.85
N PHE A 25 -5.33 -7.97 11.50
CA PHE A 25 -4.69 -7.88 12.81
C PHE A 25 -5.54 -8.47 13.94
N THR A 26 -6.86 -8.33 13.84
CA THR A 26 -7.75 -8.77 14.93
C THR A 26 -8.23 -10.20 14.74
N THR A 27 -8.85 -10.50 13.60
CA THR A 27 -9.47 -11.81 13.36
C THR A 27 -8.44 -12.86 12.97
N PHE A 28 -7.49 -12.50 12.11
CA PHE A 28 -6.48 -13.45 11.62
C PHE A 28 -5.20 -13.42 12.44
N ASN A 29 -5.14 -12.54 13.43
CA ASN A 29 -4.04 -12.50 14.39
C ASN A 29 -2.68 -12.32 13.72
N LYS A 30 -2.62 -11.55 12.66
CA LYS A 30 -1.35 -11.24 12.01
C LYS A 30 -0.57 -10.21 12.85
N HIS A 31 0.74 -10.29 12.79
CA HIS A 31 1.59 -9.38 13.54
C HIS A 31 2.32 -8.38 12.64
N ARG A 32 2.42 -8.71 11.36
CA ARG A 32 3.14 -7.88 10.41
C ARG A 32 2.51 -8.04 9.04
N LEU A 33 2.30 -6.92 8.37
CA LEU A 33 1.80 -6.89 6.99
C LEU A 33 2.87 -6.27 6.12
N VAL A 34 3.06 -6.81 4.93
CA VAL A 34 4.03 -6.33 3.96
C VAL A 34 3.33 -6.09 2.64
N ALA A 35 3.68 -4.99 1.99
CA ALA A 35 3.14 -4.67 0.66
C ALA A 35 4.26 -4.11 -0.19
N THR A 36 4.24 -4.45 -1.48
CA THR A 36 5.20 -3.90 -2.43
C THR A 36 4.46 -3.13 -3.51
N VAL A 37 5.06 -2.02 -3.95
CA VAL A 37 4.48 -1.19 -4.99
C VAL A 37 5.58 -0.73 -5.93
N ASP A 38 5.20 -0.49 -7.20
CA ASP A 38 6.10 0.12 -8.18
C ASP A 38 6.42 1.54 -7.71
N ALA A 39 7.69 1.92 -7.74
CA ALA A 39 8.11 3.25 -7.29
C ALA A 39 7.45 4.37 -8.09
N ARG A 40 7.01 4.08 -9.31
CA ARG A 40 6.31 5.05 -10.15
C ARG A 40 4.84 5.21 -9.77
N ASN A 41 4.31 4.29 -8.97
CA ASN A 41 2.92 4.34 -8.54
C ASN A 41 2.80 5.17 -7.26
N GLU A 42 2.85 6.47 -7.43
CA GLU A 42 2.81 7.39 -6.30
C GLU A 42 1.50 7.32 -5.53
N ALA A 43 0.41 7.03 -6.23
CA ALA A 43 -0.90 6.93 -5.59
C ALA A 43 -0.92 5.76 -4.59
N ALA A 44 -0.40 4.60 -4.99
CA ALA A 44 -0.37 3.44 -4.12
C ALA A 44 0.59 3.66 -2.95
N ALA A 45 1.76 4.23 -3.22
CA ALA A 45 2.72 4.52 -2.16
C ALA A 45 2.14 5.50 -1.15
N GLY A 46 1.49 6.56 -1.64
CA GLY A 46 0.86 7.54 -0.76
C GLY A 46 -0.26 6.94 0.08
N LEU A 47 -1.02 6.02 -0.50
CA LEU A 47 -2.09 5.34 0.21
C LEU A 47 -1.54 4.49 1.35
N LEU A 48 -0.47 3.74 1.09
CA LEU A 48 0.17 2.92 2.12
C LEU A 48 0.73 3.79 3.25
N GLU A 49 1.35 4.91 2.90
CA GLU A 49 1.88 5.83 3.90
C GLU A 49 0.77 6.44 4.75
N LYS A 50 -0.35 6.76 4.14
CA LYS A 50 -1.53 7.26 4.86
C LYS A 50 -2.06 6.24 5.84
N LEU A 51 -1.98 4.97 5.48
CA LEU A 51 -2.42 3.87 6.34
C LEU A 51 -1.46 3.58 7.48
N GLY A 52 -0.30 4.20 7.47
CA GLY A 52 0.69 4.01 8.53
C GLY A 52 1.81 3.06 8.20
N PHE A 53 1.86 2.56 6.99
CA PHE A 53 2.96 1.69 6.55
C PHE A 53 4.26 2.48 6.47
N ARG A 54 5.35 1.82 6.80
CA ARG A 54 6.70 2.36 6.65
C ARG A 54 7.34 1.79 5.41
N ARG A 55 8.07 2.62 4.68
CA ARG A 55 8.89 2.12 3.58
C ARG A 55 10.17 1.54 4.17
N GLU A 56 10.33 0.24 4.03
CA GLU A 56 11.48 -0.46 4.58
C GLU A 56 12.58 -0.71 3.57
N ALA A 57 12.24 -0.77 2.30
CA ALA A 57 13.22 -1.07 1.28
C ALA A 57 12.88 -0.39 -0.04
N HIS A 58 13.91 -0.13 -0.81
CA HIS A 58 13.81 0.39 -2.16
C HIS A 58 14.64 -0.53 -3.03
N PHE A 59 13.98 -1.35 -3.83
CA PHE A 59 14.66 -2.27 -4.73
C PHE A 59 14.88 -1.59 -6.06
N HIS A 60 16.15 -1.46 -6.45
CA HIS A 60 16.51 -0.78 -7.68
C HIS A 60 16.43 -1.74 -8.86
N LYS A 61 15.74 -1.31 -9.92
CA LYS A 61 15.61 -2.07 -11.17
C LYS A 61 15.17 -3.51 -10.89
N ASN A 62 14.16 -3.64 -10.07
CA ASN A 62 13.69 -4.92 -9.57
C ASN A 62 12.58 -5.52 -10.43
N ILE A 63 11.85 -4.69 -11.16
CA ILE A 63 10.75 -5.14 -12.00
C ILE A 63 10.94 -4.66 -13.43
N PHE A 64 10.57 -5.53 -14.37
CA PHE A 64 10.63 -5.22 -15.80
C PHE A 64 9.21 -5.10 -16.31
N PHE A 65 8.86 -3.91 -16.81
CA PHE A 65 7.51 -3.63 -17.25
C PHE A 65 7.53 -2.69 -18.43
N LYS A 66 6.81 -3.08 -19.49
CA LYS A 66 6.70 -2.28 -20.72
C LYS A 66 8.03 -1.89 -21.31
N GLY A 67 8.98 -2.82 -21.31
CA GLY A 67 10.28 -2.61 -21.91
C GLY A 67 11.26 -1.82 -21.06
N GLU A 68 10.91 -1.53 -19.82
CA GLU A 68 11.78 -0.76 -18.92
C GLU A 68 11.93 -1.45 -17.58
N TRP A 69 13.08 -1.29 -16.99
CA TRP A 69 13.30 -1.71 -15.61
C TRP A 69 12.85 -0.59 -14.67
N GLY A 70 12.09 -0.95 -13.66
CA GLY A 70 11.61 -0.03 -12.67
C GLY A 70 12.01 -0.44 -11.27
N ASP A 71 11.89 0.51 -10.35
CA ASP A 71 12.17 0.27 -8.95
C ASP A 71 10.89 -0.15 -8.22
N GLU A 72 11.07 -0.77 -7.08
CA GLU A 72 9.97 -1.22 -6.26
C GLU A 72 10.22 -0.82 -4.81
N TYR A 73 9.17 -0.35 -4.12
CA TYR A 73 9.24 -0.07 -2.70
C TYR A 73 8.57 -1.18 -1.91
N ALA A 74 9.19 -1.57 -0.82
CA ALA A 74 8.58 -2.49 0.13
C ALA A 74 8.13 -1.71 1.36
N TYR A 75 6.88 -1.91 1.72
CA TYR A 75 6.27 -1.27 2.89
C TYR A 75 5.88 -2.32 3.90
N ALA A 76 5.91 -1.96 5.16
CA ALA A 76 5.51 -2.85 6.23
C ALA A 76 4.75 -2.09 7.31
N LEU A 77 3.85 -2.81 7.97
CA LEU A 77 3.07 -2.27 9.08
C LEU A 77 3.01 -3.33 10.17
N LEU A 78 3.46 -2.98 11.34
CA LEU A 78 3.38 -3.85 12.50
C LEU A 78 2.07 -3.64 13.22
N ARG A 79 1.55 -4.72 13.81
CA ARG A 79 0.31 -4.65 14.58
C ARG A 79 0.39 -3.59 15.68
N SER A 80 1.54 -3.49 16.32
CA SER A 80 1.73 -2.51 17.40
C SER A 80 1.69 -1.08 16.91
N GLU A 81 1.87 -0.86 15.61
CA GLU A 81 1.83 0.48 15.01
C GLU A 81 0.44 0.84 14.52
N TRP A 82 -0.45 -0.12 14.44
CA TRP A 82 -1.83 0.08 13.95
C TRP A 82 -2.71 0.59 15.07
N LYS A 83 -3.49 1.62 14.78
CA LYS A 83 -4.38 2.22 15.77
C LYS A 83 -5.83 2.09 15.39
#